data_1131b29702c691ec1893dcaefc8c0db1
#
_entry.id   1131b29702c691ec1893dcaefc8c0db1
#
_cell.length_a   1.000
_cell.length_b   1.000
_cell.length_c   1.000
_cell.angle_alpha   90.00
_cell.angle_beta   90.00
_cell.angle_gamma   90.00
#
_symmetry.space_group_name_H-M   'P 1'
#
loop_
_entity.id
_entity.type
_entity.pdbx_description
1 polymer ?
#
loop_
_entity_poly.entity_id
_entity_poly.type
_entity_poly.pdbx_seq_one_letter_code
_entity_poly.pdbx_strand_id
1 'polypeptide(L)'
;MNVSLDSISLTTPTDALAQVGGWLRTERQRVNWTQGELARRSGVPAATISRLERTGLASTVVLFRVAFALRQLEAVGDFLKERQRLASVPVSIASLPRRKVVLRVRMKKGRPCV
;
A
#
# COMPACT_ATOMS: atom_id res chain seq x y z
N MET A 1 5.94 8.17 -22.21
CA MET A 1 5.73 7.90 -21.47
C MET A 1 5.13 8.71 -20.64
N ASN A 2 4.43 8.88 -20.35
CA ASN A 2 3.93 9.58 -19.61
C ASN A 2 3.62 9.03 -18.44
N VAL A 3 4.13 8.18 -18.20
CA VAL A 3 4.09 7.60 -17.05
C VAL A 3 4.21 8.49 -15.98
N SER A 4 4.93 9.47 -16.13
CA SER A 4 5.19 10.32 -15.05
C SER A 4 3.94 10.96 -14.50
N LEU A 5 3.01 11.29 -15.34
CA LEU A 5 1.84 11.89 -14.86
C LEU A 5 1.07 10.92 -14.02
N ASP A 6 1.00 9.69 -14.44
CA ASP A 6 0.32 8.70 -13.66
C ASP A 6 0.98 8.47 -12.34
N SER A 7 2.30 8.50 -12.31
CA SER A 7 2.97 8.19 -11.07
C SER A 7 2.82 9.30 -10.05
N ILE A 8 2.53 10.51 -10.48
CA ILE A 8 2.36 11.56 -9.51
C ILE A 8 0.91 11.92 -9.29
N SER A 9 0.02 11.27 -9.99
CA SER A 9 -1.39 11.60 -9.78
C SER A 9 -1.83 11.06 -8.45
N LEU A 10 -2.87 11.66 -7.92
CA LEU A 10 -3.37 11.26 -6.64
C LEU A 10 -4.11 9.94 -6.74
N THR A 11 -3.78 9.03 -5.85
CA THR A 11 -4.46 7.75 -5.79
C THR A 11 -5.74 7.91 -5.02
N THR A 12 -6.85 7.55 -5.64
CA THR A 12 -8.12 7.58 -4.93
C THR A 12 -8.25 6.32 -4.08
N PRO A 13 -9.13 6.33 -3.09
CA PRO A 13 -9.37 5.11 -2.32
C PRO A 13 -9.77 3.93 -3.19
N THR A 14 -10.57 4.17 -4.23
CA THR A 14 -10.96 3.10 -5.13
C THR A 14 -9.77 2.53 -5.86
N ASP A 15 -8.85 3.40 -6.31
CA ASP A 15 -7.64 2.93 -6.97
C ASP A 15 -6.78 2.10 -6.03
N ALA A 16 -6.66 2.54 -4.79
CA ALA A 16 -5.85 1.83 -3.82
C ALA A 16 -6.46 0.46 -3.52
N LEU A 17 -7.79 0.39 -3.44
CA LEU A 17 -8.45 -0.88 -3.22
C LEU A 17 -8.18 -1.84 -4.37
N ALA A 18 -8.26 -1.34 -5.60
CA ALA A 18 -7.99 -2.18 -6.76
C ALA A 18 -6.55 -2.69 -6.74
N GLN A 19 -5.62 -1.85 -6.28
CA GLN A 19 -4.24 -2.27 -6.18
C GLN A 19 -4.07 -3.38 -5.15
N VAL A 20 -4.76 -3.27 -4.03
CA VAL A 20 -4.69 -4.32 -3.01
C VAL A 20 -5.22 -5.63 -3.56
N GLY A 21 -6.37 -5.57 -4.25
CA GLY A 21 -6.94 -6.78 -4.83
C GLY A 21 -6.02 -7.40 -5.86
N GLY A 22 -5.41 -6.57 -6.70
CA GLY A 22 -4.48 -7.06 -7.72
C GLY A 22 -3.24 -7.67 -7.11
N TRP A 23 -2.73 -7.08 -6.03
CA TRP A 23 -1.58 -7.61 -5.33
C TRP A 23 -1.87 -9.01 -4.78
N LEU A 24 -3.00 -9.17 -4.12
CA LEU A 24 -3.34 -10.47 -3.54
C LEU A 24 -3.55 -11.52 -4.62
N ARG A 25 -4.16 -11.12 -5.73
CA ARG A 25 -4.34 -12.05 -6.84
C ARG A 25 -3.00 -12.49 -7.40
N THR A 26 -2.07 -11.56 -7.55
CA THR A 26 -0.74 -11.88 -8.06
C THR A 26 -0.03 -12.84 -7.11
N GLU A 27 -0.13 -12.60 -5.81
CA GLU A 27 0.52 -13.49 -4.85
C GLU A 27 -0.11 -14.87 -4.87
N ARG A 28 -1.45 -14.94 -5.03
CA ARG A 28 -2.12 -16.22 -5.13
C ARG A 28 -1.65 -16.99 -6.37
N GLN A 29 -1.58 -16.31 -7.49
CA GLN A 29 -1.17 -16.92 -8.73
C GLN A 29 0.29 -17.36 -8.68
N ARG A 30 1.11 -16.60 -7.97
CA ARG A 30 2.52 -16.93 -7.84
C ARG A 30 2.72 -18.29 -7.17
N VAL A 31 1.84 -18.65 -6.24
CA VAL A 31 1.93 -19.94 -5.57
C VAL A 31 1.04 -20.98 -6.24
N ASN A 32 0.47 -20.65 -7.40
CA ASN A 32 -0.33 -21.58 -8.19
C ASN A 32 -1.58 -22.09 -7.48
N TRP A 33 -2.20 -21.23 -6.67
CA TRP A 33 -3.44 -21.59 -6.01
C TRP A 33 -4.63 -21.05 -6.78
N THR A 34 -5.72 -21.82 -6.78
CA THR A 34 -6.99 -21.32 -7.27
C THR A 34 -7.64 -20.47 -6.16
N GLN A 35 -8.68 -19.75 -6.53
CA GLN A 35 -9.44 -19.02 -5.51
C GLN A 35 -10.04 -19.97 -4.49
N GLY A 36 -10.47 -21.17 -4.96
CA GLY A 36 -10.99 -22.15 -4.03
C GLY A 36 -9.94 -22.66 -3.05
N GLU A 37 -8.71 -22.85 -3.54
CA GLU A 37 -7.65 -23.28 -2.66
C GLU A 37 -7.34 -22.21 -1.61
N LEU A 38 -7.30 -20.97 -2.03
CA LEU A 38 -7.07 -19.87 -1.09
C LEU A 38 -8.21 -19.79 -0.09
N ALA A 39 -9.44 -20.00 -0.56
CA ALA A 39 -10.60 -19.97 0.33
C ALA A 39 -10.44 -21.03 1.42
N ARG A 40 -10.03 -22.24 1.02
CA ARG A 40 -9.86 -23.30 1.98
C ARG A 40 -8.77 -22.99 3.00
N ARG A 41 -7.69 -22.42 2.53
CA ARG A 41 -6.55 -22.16 3.41
C ARG A 41 -6.73 -20.95 4.29
N SER A 42 -7.51 -19.98 3.83
CA SER A 42 -7.69 -18.73 4.60
C SER A 42 -8.93 -18.76 5.47
N GLY A 43 -9.84 -19.68 5.21
CA GLY A 43 -11.11 -19.67 5.93
C GLY A 43 -12.04 -18.58 5.43
N VAL A 44 -11.81 -18.07 4.23
CA VAL A 44 -12.62 -17.00 3.64
C VAL A 44 -13.37 -17.59 2.46
N PRO A 45 -14.67 -17.33 2.33
CA PRO A 45 -15.43 -17.88 1.21
C PRO A 45 -14.86 -17.47 -0.14
N ALA A 46 -14.91 -18.38 -1.11
CA ALA A 46 -14.35 -18.10 -2.43
C ALA A 46 -15.01 -16.88 -3.08
N ALA A 47 -16.29 -16.69 -2.87
CA ALA A 47 -16.96 -15.52 -3.43
C ALA A 47 -16.39 -14.23 -2.85
N THR A 48 -16.06 -14.24 -1.57
CA THR A 48 -15.45 -13.07 -0.93
C THR A 48 -14.05 -12.83 -1.49
N ILE A 49 -13.29 -13.90 -1.73
CA ILE A 49 -11.97 -13.77 -2.33
C ILE A 49 -12.08 -13.22 -3.75
N SER A 50 -13.04 -13.71 -4.52
CA SER A 50 -13.24 -13.21 -5.87
C SER A 50 -13.52 -11.72 -5.85
N ARG A 51 -14.39 -11.27 -4.95
CA ARG A 51 -14.70 -9.86 -4.85
C ARG A 51 -13.50 -9.06 -4.39
N LEU A 52 -12.75 -9.59 -3.42
CA LEU A 52 -11.56 -8.91 -2.92
C LEU A 52 -10.55 -8.73 -4.03
N GLU A 53 -10.30 -9.76 -4.82
CA GLU A 53 -9.30 -9.67 -5.89
C GLU A 53 -9.74 -8.71 -6.98
N ARG A 54 -11.04 -8.64 -7.21
CA ARG A 54 -11.55 -7.80 -8.29
C ARG A 54 -11.67 -6.34 -7.89
N THR A 55 -12.08 -6.08 -6.67
CA THR A 55 -12.38 -4.72 -6.25
C THR A 55 -11.60 -4.22 -5.04
N GLY A 56 -10.99 -5.12 -4.31
CA GLY A 56 -10.31 -4.76 -3.06
C GLY A 56 -11.26 -4.61 -1.88
N LEU A 57 -12.55 -4.84 -2.08
CA LEU A 57 -13.53 -4.63 -1.03
C LEU A 57 -13.64 -5.85 -0.13
N ALA A 58 -13.36 -5.67 1.13
CA ALA A 58 -13.49 -6.70 2.14
C ALA A 58 -13.24 -6.05 3.48
N SER A 59 -13.64 -6.72 4.55
CA SER A 59 -13.31 -6.21 5.87
C SER A 59 -11.80 -6.36 6.09
N THR A 60 -11.27 -5.57 7.00
CA THR A 60 -9.86 -5.64 7.32
C THR A 60 -9.49 -7.03 7.82
N VAL A 61 -10.38 -7.66 8.60
CA VAL A 61 -10.11 -9.00 9.10
C VAL A 61 -9.96 -9.99 7.95
N VAL A 62 -10.87 -9.90 6.97
CA VAL A 62 -10.81 -10.80 5.82
C VAL A 62 -9.54 -10.57 5.03
N LEU A 63 -9.20 -9.31 4.80
CA LEU A 63 -7.99 -8.97 4.08
C LEU A 63 -6.76 -9.59 4.75
N PHE A 64 -6.68 -9.46 6.08
CA PHE A 64 -5.52 -9.98 6.79
C PHE A 64 -5.51 -11.50 6.85
N ARG A 65 -6.68 -12.14 6.85
CA ARG A 65 -6.70 -13.60 6.77
C ARG A 65 -6.16 -14.08 5.44
N VAL A 66 -6.53 -13.42 4.36
CA VAL A 66 -6.04 -13.78 3.04
C VAL A 66 -4.54 -13.53 2.95
N ALA A 67 -4.09 -12.37 3.44
CA ALA A 67 -2.67 -12.05 3.40
C ALA A 67 -1.86 -13.05 4.23
N PHE A 68 -2.41 -13.47 5.37
CA PHE A 68 -1.71 -14.44 6.20
C PHE A 68 -1.59 -15.78 5.48
N ALA A 69 -2.66 -16.22 4.82
CA ALA A 69 -2.62 -17.48 4.09
C ALA A 69 -1.59 -17.43 2.96
N LEU A 70 -1.40 -16.26 2.36
CA LEU A 70 -0.45 -16.08 1.27
C LEU A 70 0.94 -15.71 1.78
N ARG A 71 1.13 -15.70 3.11
CA ARG A 71 2.40 -15.39 3.75
C ARG A 71 2.87 -13.96 3.45
N GLN A 72 1.91 -13.07 3.30
CA GLN A 72 2.22 -11.66 3.03
C GLN A 72 1.96 -10.76 4.23
N LEU A 73 1.51 -11.34 5.34
CA LEU A 73 1.16 -10.51 6.49
C LEU A 73 2.38 -9.82 7.09
N GLU A 74 3.53 -10.48 7.05
CA GLU A 74 4.75 -9.85 7.56
C GLU A 74 5.11 -8.63 6.74
N ALA A 75 4.95 -8.69 5.44
CA ALA A 75 5.26 -7.54 4.59
C ALA A 75 4.34 -6.38 4.93
N VAL A 76 3.08 -6.67 5.20
CA VAL A 76 2.15 -5.62 5.60
C VAL A 76 2.58 -5.03 6.93
N GLY A 77 2.96 -5.90 7.88
CA GLY A 77 3.42 -5.43 9.18
C GLY A 77 4.66 -4.58 9.09
N ASP A 78 5.60 -4.98 8.24
CA ASP A 78 6.82 -4.21 8.05
C ASP A 78 6.53 -2.84 7.47
N PHE A 79 5.61 -2.77 6.51
CA PHE A 79 5.21 -1.50 5.94
C PHE A 79 4.62 -0.60 7.04
N LEU A 80 3.74 -1.15 7.86
CA LEU A 80 3.11 -0.37 8.91
C LEU A 80 4.12 0.09 9.95
N LYS A 81 5.06 -0.77 10.31
CA LYS A 81 6.09 -0.40 11.25
C LYS A 81 6.95 0.73 10.72
N GLU A 82 7.28 0.66 9.44
CA GLU A 82 8.09 1.70 8.84
C GLU A 82 7.35 3.03 8.83
N ARG A 83 6.04 2.99 8.49
CA ARG A 83 5.26 4.22 8.50
C ARG A 83 5.17 4.80 9.91
N GLN A 84 5.04 3.95 10.91
CA GLN A 84 4.97 4.41 12.29
C GLN A 84 6.31 4.98 12.74
N ARG A 85 7.41 4.34 12.33
CA ARG A 85 8.73 4.85 12.65
C ARG A 85 8.93 6.24 12.07
N LEU A 86 8.53 6.41 10.82
CA LEU A 86 8.66 7.71 10.18
C LEU A 86 7.77 8.77 10.83
N ALA A 87 6.60 8.36 11.29
CA ALA A 87 5.70 9.29 11.94
C ALA A 87 6.22 9.76 13.27
N SER A 88 7.09 8.96 13.91
CA SER A 88 7.63 9.35 15.22
C SER A 88 8.84 10.24 15.11
N VAL A 89 9.36 10.45 13.90
CA VAL A 89 10.51 11.32 13.72
C VAL A 89 10.03 12.76 13.80
N PRO A 90 10.72 13.61 14.59
CA PRO A 90 10.28 15.01 14.68
C PRO A 90 10.29 15.68 13.33
N VAL A 91 9.25 16.46 13.07
CA VAL A 91 9.15 17.17 11.83
C VAL A 91 9.91 18.48 11.98
N SER A 92 11.07 18.55 11.40
CA SER A 92 11.86 19.78 11.42
C SER A 92 12.54 19.89 10.08
N ILE A 93 13.02 21.08 9.79
CA ILE A 93 13.72 21.29 8.55
C ILE A 93 14.94 20.40 8.45
N ALA A 94 15.60 20.18 9.55
CA ALA A 94 16.80 19.35 9.54
C ALA A 94 16.49 17.91 9.18
N SER A 95 15.30 17.44 9.45
CA SER A 95 14.95 16.05 9.16
C SER A 95 14.39 15.87 7.77
N LEU A 96 14.23 16.93 7.00
CA LEU A 96 13.67 16.84 5.67
C LEU A 96 14.76 16.57 4.65
N PRO A 97 14.42 15.87 3.58
CA PRO A 97 15.40 15.65 2.53
C PRO A 97 15.81 16.98 1.94
N ARG A 98 17.11 17.10 1.74
CA ARG A 98 17.54 18.33 1.21
C ARG A 98 17.21 18.49 -0.18
N ARG A 99 17.17 17.50 -0.91
CA ARG A 99 16.97 17.65 -2.26
C ARG A 99 15.64 18.11 -2.56
N LYS A 100 14.78 17.99 -1.74
CA LYS A 100 13.59 18.33 -2.10
C LYS A 100 13.23 19.53 -1.68
N VAL A 101 13.35 20.07 -1.30
CA VAL A 101 12.98 21.21 -0.84
C VAL A 101 13.07 22.28 -1.47
N VAL A 102 13.12 22.40 -1.90
CA VAL A 102 13.25 23.24 -2.17
C VAL A 102 12.54 23.91 -2.58
N LEU A 103 12.16 23.49 -2.50
CA LEU A 103 11.75 24.02 -2.31
C LEU A 103 11.61 24.88 -2.34
N ARG A 104 11.65 24.95 -2.68
CA ARG A 104 11.54 25.50 -2.32
C ARG A 104 11.42 26.39 -2.06
N VAL A 105 11.57 26.41 -2.28
CA VAL A 105 11.60 27.02 -1.61
C VAL A 105 11.85 27.79 -1.49
N ARG A 106 12.10 27.93 -1.98
CA ARG A 106 12.35 28.45 -1.56
C ARG A 106 12.41 29.23 -1.25
N MET A 107 12.63 29.26 -1.42
CA MET A 107 12.66 29.75 -0.83
C MET A 107 13.03 30.59 -0.64
N LYS A 108 13.49 30.96 -0.97
CA LYS A 108 13.66 31.66 -0.55
C LYS A 108 14.08 32.44 -0.08
N LYS A 109 14.85 32.45 -0.36
CA LYS A 109 15.29 33.05 0.29
C LYS A 109 15.09 33.68 1.05
N GLY A 110 15.14 33.53 1.35
CA GLY A 110 14.88 33.89 2.26
C GLY A 110 14.47 33.77 2.93
N ARG A 111 14.23 33.35 3.20
CA ARG A 111 13.73 33.06 4.05
C ARG A 111 13.51 32.57 4.51
N PRO A 112 13.73 32.34 4.56
CA PRO A 112 13.37 31.57 5.13
C PRO A 112 12.62 31.29 5.50
N CYS A 113 12.38 30.78 5.41
CA CYS A 113 11.77 30.49 5.94
C CYS A 113 11.43 30.16 6.33
N VAL A 114 11.51 29.95 6.36
CA VAL A 114 11.29 29.67 6.94
C VAL A 114 10.79 29.74 7.20
#